data_a3b4d1070ccd4721b23e30b5cbcfdfe9
#
_entry.id   a3b4d1070ccd4721b23e30b5cbcfdfe9
#
_cell.length_a   1.000
_cell.length_b   1.000
_cell.length_c   1.000
_cell.angle_alpha   90.00
_cell.angle_beta   90.00
_cell.angle_gamma   90.00
#
_symmetry.space_group_name_H-M   'P 1'
#
loop_
_entity.id
_entity.type
_entity.pdbx_description
1 polymer ?
#
loop_
_entity_poly.entity_id
_entity_poly.type
_entity_poly.pdbx_seq_one_letter_code
_entity_poly.pdbx_strand_id
1 'polypeptide(L)'
;MKTIKRIMAALICMTIALTGIPISVKAADSSGTLDTNMETNSELFITLEENTDYRWNVNDSGEKGSDVHLDTGEGGNCRFRLDKIENGWYGIKHIKVNGTDRFADVKDESKDSGAKIHVWESNDEKVKGKEHRQFAFYYLGNDANGNKRYYIKNRKSGRWLGYSGNLNNNNPNIIQTEEKDRKVWLVTKSVVPLTGKETQILK
;
A
#
# COMPACT_ATOMS: atom_id res chain seq x y z
N MET A 1 72.58 32.92 38.26
CA MET A 1 71.20 33.46 38.14
C MET A 1 70.63 33.09 36.77
N LYS A 2 69.67 32.15 36.68
CA LYS A 2 69.12 31.68 35.41
C LYS A 2 67.77 32.35 35.17
N THR A 3 67.75 33.11 34.07
CA THR A 3 66.57 33.85 33.64
C THR A 3 65.61 32.91 32.89
N ILE A 4 64.38 32.68 33.42
CA ILE A 4 63.34 31.86 32.79
C ILE A 4 62.58 32.74 31.84
N LYS A 5 62.63 32.44 30.55
CA LYS A 5 61.80 33.04 29.51
C LYS A 5 60.41 32.36 29.51
N ARG A 6 59.38 33.09 29.82
CA ARG A 6 58.02 32.67 29.68
C ARG A 6 57.61 32.80 28.22
N ILE A 7 57.30 31.66 27.57
CA ILE A 7 56.69 31.62 26.24
C ILE A 7 55.19 31.69 26.46
N MET A 8 54.55 32.78 26.07
CA MET A 8 53.09 32.89 25.96
C MET A 8 52.68 32.20 24.66
N ALA A 9 51.98 31.07 24.77
CA ALA A 9 51.30 30.46 23.65
C ALA A 9 49.95 31.17 23.47
N ALA A 10 49.82 31.95 22.41
CA ALA A 10 48.55 32.51 21.99
C ALA A 10 47.69 31.41 21.38
N LEU A 11 46.63 31.02 22.09
CA LEU A 11 45.60 30.11 21.57
C LEU A 11 44.70 30.88 20.64
N ILE A 12 44.88 30.73 19.32
CA ILE A 12 44.01 31.28 18.30
C ILE A 12 42.75 30.39 18.27
N CYS A 13 41.67 30.86 18.88
CA CYS A 13 40.36 30.22 18.80
C CYS A 13 39.75 30.54 17.42
N MET A 14 39.90 29.63 16.46
CA MET A 14 39.25 29.71 15.17
C MET A 14 37.79 29.33 15.35
N THR A 15 36.89 30.32 15.52
CA THR A 15 35.46 30.12 15.41
C THR A 15 35.12 29.91 13.94
N ILE A 16 34.89 28.65 13.56
CA ILE A 16 34.28 28.33 12.26
C ILE A 16 32.83 28.73 12.39
N ALA A 17 32.44 29.85 11.83
CA ALA A 17 31.06 30.21 11.60
C ALA A 17 30.49 29.21 10.56
N LEU A 18 29.77 28.20 11.02
CA LEU A 18 28.90 27.42 10.15
C LEU A 18 27.83 28.35 9.64
N THR A 19 28.05 28.94 8.46
CA THR A 19 26.97 29.55 7.69
C THR A 19 26.05 28.41 7.27
N GLY A 20 25.01 28.19 8.07
CA GLY A 20 23.94 27.26 7.73
C GLY A 20 23.28 27.74 6.44
N ILE A 21 23.71 27.18 5.33
CA ILE A 21 22.92 27.26 4.10
C ILE A 21 21.62 26.53 4.43
N PRO A 22 20.45 27.19 4.41
CA PRO A 22 19.20 26.48 4.60
C PRO A 22 19.08 25.49 3.43
N ILE A 23 19.36 24.21 3.69
CA ILE A 23 18.99 23.14 2.77
C ILE A 23 17.48 23.18 2.78
N SER A 24 16.89 23.85 1.80
CA SER A 24 15.47 23.74 1.51
C SER A 24 15.24 22.32 1.06
N VAL A 25 14.97 21.42 2.01
CA VAL A 25 14.41 20.10 1.71
C VAL A 25 13.02 20.40 1.14
N LYS A 26 12.93 20.44 -0.19
CA LYS A 26 11.64 20.47 -0.86
C LYS A 26 10.89 19.26 -0.30
N ALA A 27 9.81 19.52 0.44
CA ALA A 27 8.95 18.46 0.91
C ALA A 27 8.63 17.58 -0.30
N ALA A 28 9.00 16.30 -0.23
CA ALA A 28 8.67 15.35 -1.28
C ALA A 28 7.16 15.46 -1.51
N ASP A 29 6.75 15.54 -2.78
CA ASP A 29 5.35 15.63 -3.15
C ASP A 29 4.60 14.51 -2.41
N SER A 30 3.77 14.90 -1.45
CA SER A 30 3.07 13.96 -0.56
C SER A 30 2.04 13.08 -1.29
N SER A 31 1.81 13.36 -2.58
CA SER A 31 0.87 12.61 -3.43
C SER A 31 1.45 11.32 -4.02
N GLY A 32 2.78 11.15 -4.00
CA GLY A 32 3.48 10.01 -4.61
C GLY A 32 3.53 10.07 -6.15
N THR A 33 4.20 9.11 -6.76
CA THR A 33 4.34 8.97 -8.21
C THR A 33 3.50 7.80 -8.71
N LEU A 34 2.68 8.00 -9.75
CA LEU A 34 1.89 6.93 -10.36
C LEU A 34 2.82 5.78 -10.84
N ASP A 35 2.62 4.58 -10.30
CA ASP A 35 3.35 3.39 -10.71
C ASP A 35 2.62 2.69 -11.85
N THR A 36 3.22 2.73 -13.04
CA THR A 36 2.67 2.10 -14.25
C THR A 36 3.18 0.68 -14.48
N ASN A 37 4.07 0.19 -13.58
CA ASN A 37 4.76 -1.08 -13.69
C ASN A 37 4.65 -1.93 -12.41
N MET A 38 3.45 -1.97 -11.81
CA MET A 38 3.18 -2.86 -10.70
C MET A 38 3.39 -4.34 -11.08
N GLU A 39 3.86 -5.11 -10.12
CA GLU A 39 3.98 -6.57 -10.27
C GLU A 39 2.59 -7.21 -10.48
N THR A 40 2.40 -7.97 -11.56
CA THR A 40 1.11 -8.58 -11.93
C THR A 40 1.10 -10.11 -11.92
N ASN A 41 2.28 -10.74 -11.80
CA ASN A 41 2.42 -12.19 -11.90
C ASN A 41 2.58 -12.90 -10.55
N SER A 42 2.46 -12.16 -9.46
CA SER A 42 2.65 -12.67 -8.10
C SER A 42 1.43 -12.44 -7.25
N GLU A 43 1.22 -13.34 -6.30
CA GLU A 43 0.30 -13.09 -5.19
C GLU A 43 0.93 -12.07 -4.25
N LEU A 44 0.10 -11.17 -3.73
CA LEU A 44 0.50 -10.02 -2.95
C LEU A 44 -0.29 -9.95 -1.65
N PHE A 45 0.34 -9.41 -0.63
CA PHE A 45 -0.33 -8.84 0.54
C PHE A 45 -0.42 -7.31 0.36
N ILE A 46 -1.55 -6.75 0.78
CA ILE A 46 -1.75 -5.29 0.90
C ILE A 46 -1.91 -5.01 2.39
N THR A 47 -0.86 -4.51 3.02
CA THR A 47 -0.73 -4.37 4.46
C THR A 47 -0.79 -2.89 4.86
N LEU A 48 -1.39 -2.58 5.99
CA LEU A 48 -1.46 -1.22 6.51
C LEU A 48 -0.09 -0.80 7.08
N GLU A 49 0.48 0.33 6.62
CA GLU A 49 1.82 0.77 7.08
C GLU A 49 1.84 1.16 8.56
N GLU A 50 0.83 1.87 9.04
CA GLU A 50 0.77 2.35 10.42
C GLU A 50 0.61 1.23 11.46
N ASN A 51 0.21 0.04 11.01
CA ASN A 51 0.19 -1.19 11.82
C ASN A 51 0.27 -2.43 10.91
N THR A 52 1.47 -2.99 10.77
CA THR A 52 1.78 -4.07 9.83
C THR A 52 1.20 -5.43 10.20
N ASP A 53 0.55 -5.57 11.36
CA ASP A 53 -0.21 -6.76 11.70
C ASP A 53 -1.51 -6.84 10.88
N TYR A 54 -2.01 -5.69 10.42
CA TYR A 54 -3.27 -5.61 9.67
C TYR A 54 -3.03 -5.58 8.16
N ARG A 55 -3.76 -6.42 7.45
CA ARG A 55 -3.74 -6.49 5.98
C ARG A 55 -5.15 -6.62 5.42
N TRP A 56 -5.29 -6.34 4.14
CA TRP A 56 -6.54 -6.59 3.44
C TRP A 56 -6.90 -8.07 3.51
N ASN A 57 -8.14 -8.32 3.82
CA ASN A 57 -8.73 -9.64 3.94
C ASN A 57 -10.16 -9.62 3.37
N VAL A 58 -10.64 -10.74 2.91
CA VAL A 58 -12.03 -10.94 2.48
C VAL A 58 -12.64 -12.00 3.37
N ASN A 59 -13.88 -11.81 3.82
CA ASN A 59 -14.57 -12.80 4.65
C ASN A 59 -14.43 -14.22 4.09
N ASP A 60 -14.43 -15.21 4.96
CA ASP A 60 -14.14 -16.63 4.64
C ASP A 60 -14.91 -17.18 3.44
N SER A 61 -16.13 -16.71 3.21
CA SER A 61 -16.88 -17.10 2.02
C SER A 61 -16.23 -16.63 0.72
N GLY A 62 -15.59 -15.42 0.71
CA GLY A 62 -15.07 -14.77 -0.51
C GLY A 62 -16.11 -14.68 -1.61
N GLU A 63 -17.40 -14.76 -1.23
CA GLU A 63 -18.51 -14.75 -2.17
C GLU A 63 -18.74 -13.34 -2.74
N LYS A 64 -19.48 -13.29 -3.84
CA LYS A 64 -19.88 -12.03 -4.46
C LYS A 64 -20.58 -11.14 -3.43
N GLY A 65 -20.03 -9.93 -3.24
CA GLY A 65 -20.53 -8.96 -2.25
C GLY A 65 -19.85 -9.01 -0.89
N SER A 66 -18.89 -9.92 -0.65
CA SER A 66 -18.12 -9.95 0.59
C SER A 66 -17.27 -8.68 0.72
N ASP A 67 -17.35 -8.01 1.87
CA ASP A 67 -16.57 -6.80 2.16
C ASP A 67 -15.08 -7.12 2.23
N VAL A 68 -14.25 -6.20 1.73
CA VAL A 68 -12.80 -6.17 1.99
C VAL A 68 -12.58 -5.39 3.28
N HIS A 69 -11.85 -5.98 4.22
CA HIS A 69 -11.62 -5.41 5.54
C HIS A 69 -10.16 -5.61 5.98
N LEU A 70 -9.78 -5.00 7.09
CA LEU A 70 -8.50 -5.23 7.74
C LEU A 70 -8.62 -6.38 8.74
N ASP A 71 -7.66 -7.31 8.68
CA ASP A 71 -7.57 -8.42 9.62
C ASP A 71 -6.10 -8.76 9.88
N THR A 72 -5.81 -9.37 11.02
CA THR A 72 -4.46 -9.83 11.41
C THR A 72 -4.14 -11.23 10.89
N GLY A 73 -5.08 -11.91 10.23
CA GLY A 73 -4.90 -13.25 9.69
C GLY A 73 -3.89 -13.32 8.53
N GLU A 74 -3.17 -14.45 8.43
CA GLU A 74 -2.27 -14.78 7.30
C GLU A 74 -2.84 -15.87 6.37
N GLY A 75 -4.12 -16.17 6.49
CA GLY A 75 -4.80 -17.20 5.72
C GLY A 75 -4.93 -16.89 4.22
N GLY A 76 -5.56 -17.81 3.48
CA GLY A 76 -5.76 -17.66 2.05
C GLY A 76 -6.60 -16.45 1.63
N ASN A 77 -7.37 -15.88 2.56
CA ASN A 77 -8.29 -14.77 2.28
C ASN A 77 -7.62 -13.39 2.23
N CYS A 78 -6.32 -13.29 2.53
CA CYS A 78 -5.55 -12.04 2.48
C CYS A 78 -4.66 -11.91 1.22
N ARG A 79 -4.84 -12.79 0.23
CA ARG A 79 -4.02 -12.82 -0.98
C ARG A 79 -4.72 -12.15 -2.14
N PHE A 80 -3.96 -11.28 -2.79
CA PHE A 80 -4.42 -10.53 -3.94
C PHE A 80 -3.43 -10.65 -5.08
N ARG A 81 -3.90 -10.42 -6.30
CA ARG A 81 -3.06 -10.23 -7.48
C ARG A 81 -3.53 -8.98 -8.20
N LEU A 82 -2.60 -8.30 -8.86
CA LEU A 82 -2.94 -7.18 -9.72
C LEU A 82 -3.05 -7.65 -11.16
N ASP A 83 -4.14 -7.32 -11.82
CA ASP A 83 -4.32 -7.54 -13.24
C ASP A 83 -4.28 -6.18 -13.94
N LYS A 84 -3.31 -5.99 -14.86
CA LYS A 84 -3.14 -4.73 -15.58
C LYS A 84 -4.30 -4.52 -16.55
N ILE A 85 -4.99 -3.40 -16.42
CA ILE A 85 -6.10 -3.02 -17.30
C ILE A 85 -5.58 -2.14 -18.42
N GLU A 86 -4.92 -1.05 -18.04
CA GLU A 86 -4.22 -0.14 -18.95
C GLU A 86 -3.10 0.59 -18.18
N ASN A 87 -2.42 1.52 -18.80
CA ASN A 87 -1.26 2.18 -18.20
C ASN A 87 -1.62 2.88 -16.88
N GLY A 88 -1.07 2.37 -15.77
CA GLY A 88 -1.29 2.88 -14.42
C GLY A 88 -2.62 2.47 -13.74
N TRP A 89 -3.48 1.70 -14.42
CA TRP A 89 -4.74 1.21 -13.84
C TRP A 89 -4.76 -0.31 -13.76
N TYR A 90 -5.17 -0.82 -12.60
CA TYR A 90 -5.15 -2.23 -12.24
C TYR A 90 -6.48 -2.67 -11.64
N GLY A 91 -6.89 -3.89 -11.96
CA GLY A 91 -7.85 -4.62 -11.15
C GLY A 91 -7.14 -5.27 -9.97
N ILE A 92 -7.70 -5.18 -8.77
CA ILE A 92 -7.19 -5.88 -7.58
C ILE A 92 -8.01 -7.15 -7.41
N LYS A 93 -7.42 -8.31 -7.71
CA LYS A 93 -8.11 -9.61 -7.68
C LYS A 93 -7.79 -10.35 -6.38
N HIS A 94 -8.79 -10.64 -5.58
CA HIS A 94 -8.68 -11.56 -4.44
C HIS A 94 -8.52 -12.98 -4.95
N ILE A 95 -7.48 -13.68 -4.48
CA ILE A 95 -7.18 -15.06 -4.86
C ILE A 95 -7.74 -16.00 -3.81
N LYS A 96 -8.71 -16.81 -4.22
CA LYS A 96 -9.35 -17.76 -3.32
C LYS A 96 -8.74 -19.15 -3.48
N VAL A 97 -8.30 -19.75 -2.37
CA VAL A 97 -7.62 -21.06 -2.36
C VAL A 97 -8.54 -22.16 -2.95
N ASN A 98 -9.81 -22.17 -2.54
CA ASN A 98 -10.81 -23.10 -3.03
C ASN A 98 -12.07 -22.34 -3.43
N GLY A 99 -12.10 -21.80 -4.63
CA GLY A 99 -13.28 -21.05 -5.09
C GLY A 99 -12.99 -20.15 -6.28
N THR A 100 -13.85 -19.17 -6.47
CA THR A 100 -13.75 -18.22 -7.59
C THR A 100 -13.02 -16.96 -7.15
N ASP A 101 -11.93 -16.64 -7.83
CA ASP A 101 -11.23 -15.36 -7.69
C ASP A 101 -12.16 -14.22 -8.07
N ARG A 102 -12.13 -13.11 -7.31
CA ARG A 102 -13.01 -11.95 -7.56
C ARG A 102 -12.26 -10.64 -7.45
N PHE A 103 -12.68 -9.66 -8.23
CA PHE A 103 -12.10 -8.33 -8.19
C PHE A 103 -12.71 -7.45 -7.10
N ALA A 104 -11.86 -6.66 -6.47
CA ALA A 104 -12.26 -5.56 -5.63
C ALA A 104 -13.08 -4.54 -6.44
N ASP A 105 -14.14 -4.05 -5.83
CA ASP A 105 -15.15 -3.21 -6.45
C ASP A 105 -15.64 -2.19 -5.42
N VAL A 106 -15.86 -0.95 -5.83
CA VAL A 106 -16.52 0.04 -4.98
C VAL A 106 -18.00 -0.27 -4.96
N LYS A 107 -18.53 -0.57 -3.77
CA LYS A 107 -19.92 -0.93 -3.56
C LYS A 107 -20.87 0.11 -4.17
N ASP A 108 -21.87 -0.39 -4.88
CA ASP A 108 -22.90 0.40 -5.57
C ASP A 108 -22.37 1.42 -6.59
N GLU A 109 -21.14 1.21 -7.07
CA GLU A 109 -20.43 2.14 -7.98
C GLU A 109 -20.34 3.57 -7.41
N SER A 110 -20.43 3.73 -6.09
CA SER A 110 -20.49 5.02 -5.40
C SER A 110 -19.25 5.86 -5.63
N LYS A 111 -19.43 7.19 -5.65
CA LYS A 111 -18.34 8.17 -5.64
C LYS A 111 -18.13 8.81 -4.26
N ASP A 112 -18.89 8.39 -3.26
CA ASP A 112 -18.88 9.03 -1.95
C ASP A 112 -17.72 8.55 -1.08
N SER A 113 -17.27 9.43 -0.19
CA SER A 113 -16.40 9.06 0.92
C SER A 113 -17.18 8.13 1.87
N GLY A 114 -16.50 7.10 2.40
CA GLY A 114 -17.13 6.07 3.23
C GLY A 114 -17.68 4.88 2.45
N ALA A 115 -17.77 4.94 1.11
CA ALA A 115 -18.21 3.80 0.32
C ALA A 115 -17.23 2.63 0.47
N LYS A 116 -17.75 1.45 0.80
CA LYS A 116 -16.98 0.24 1.06
C LYS A 116 -16.39 -0.34 -0.21
N ILE A 117 -15.27 -1.04 -0.03
CA ILE A 117 -14.74 -1.95 -1.04
C ILE A 117 -15.24 -3.36 -0.72
N HIS A 118 -15.76 -4.04 -1.72
CA HIS A 118 -16.17 -5.44 -1.64
C HIS A 118 -15.58 -6.23 -2.81
N VAL A 119 -15.69 -7.55 -2.82
CA VAL A 119 -15.37 -8.36 -3.99
C VAL A 119 -16.66 -8.68 -4.76
N TRP A 120 -16.61 -8.55 -6.10
CA TRP A 120 -17.84 -8.68 -6.88
C TRP A 120 -17.72 -9.57 -8.12
N GLU A 121 -16.95 -9.15 -9.10
CA GLU A 121 -16.89 -9.80 -10.41
C GLU A 121 -15.68 -10.72 -10.52
N SER A 122 -15.81 -11.81 -11.25
CA SER A 122 -14.71 -12.74 -11.52
C SER A 122 -14.20 -12.65 -12.97
N ASN A 123 -14.91 -11.97 -13.86
CA ASN A 123 -14.57 -11.86 -15.26
C ASN A 123 -13.73 -10.62 -15.55
N ASP A 124 -12.52 -10.82 -16.09
CA ASP A 124 -11.54 -9.78 -16.39
C ASP A 124 -12.08 -8.74 -17.41
N GLU A 125 -12.83 -9.18 -18.42
CA GLU A 125 -13.39 -8.27 -19.43
C GLU A 125 -14.42 -7.29 -18.81
N LYS A 126 -15.16 -7.74 -17.81
CA LYS A 126 -16.10 -6.88 -17.10
C LYS A 126 -15.41 -5.86 -16.17
N VAL A 127 -14.16 -6.09 -15.80
CA VAL A 127 -13.36 -5.12 -15.04
C VAL A 127 -12.85 -4.01 -15.95
N LYS A 128 -12.41 -4.33 -17.16
CA LYS A 128 -11.93 -3.35 -18.14
C LYS A 128 -12.95 -2.26 -18.46
N GLY A 129 -14.23 -2.60 -18.53
CA GLY A 129 -15.32 -1.67 -18.83
C GLY A 129 -15.88 -0.89 -17.63
N LYS A 130 -15.33 -1.06 -16.42
CA LYS A 130 -15.93 -0.54 -15.18
C LYS A 130 -14.91 0.16 -14.29
N GLU A 131 -14.83 1.48 -14.37
CA GLU A 131 -13.85 2.30 -13.65
C GLU A 131 -13.91 2.16 -12.11
N HIS A 132 -15.06 1.82 -11.52
CA HIS A 132 -15.21 1.57 -10.09
C HIS A 132 -14.46 0.32 -9.60
N ARG A 133 -13.99 -0.55 -10.52
CA ARG A 133 -13.16 -1.75 -10.28
C ARG A 133 -11.70 -1.55 -10.60
N GLN A 134 -11.30 -0.32 -10.91
CA GLN A 134 -9.95 0.01 -11.34
C GLN A 134 -9.28 0.93 -10.35
N PHE A 135 -8.03 0.60 -10.03
CA PHE A 135 -7.26 1.29 -9.00
C PHE A 135 -5.88 1.65 -9.52
N ALA A 136 -5.39 2.80 -9.10
CA ALA A 136 -4.04 3.26 -9.38
C ALA A 136 -3.22 3.26 -8.09
N PHE A 137 -1.93 2.97 -8.21
CA PHE A 137 -0.98 2.92 -7.11
C PHE A 137 0.02 4.05 -7.23
N TYR A 138 0.10 4.89 -6.21
CA TYR A 138 1.00 6.04 -6.16
C TYR A 138 2.16 5.73 -5.21
N TYR A 139 3.34 5.49 -5.80
CA TYR A 139 4.54 5.09 -5.09
C TYR A 139 5.11 6.22 -4.24
N LEU A 140 5.43 5.93 -2.98
CA LEU A 140 5.93 6.85 -1.96
C LEU A 140 7.40 6.58 -1.56
N GLY A 141 8.07 5.66 -2.23
CA GLY A 141 9.36 5.13 -1.79
C GLY A 141 9.21 3.84 -1.01
N ASN A 142 10.31 3.33 -0.46
CA ASN A 142 10.32 2.14 0.37
C ASN A 142 10.29 2.52 1.86
N ASP A 143 9.79 1.61 2.69
CA ASP A 143 9.96 1.68 4.14
C ASP A 143 11.40 1.28 4.55
N ALA A 144 11.69 1.27 5.85
CA ALA A 144 13.00 0.90 6.38
C ALA A 144 13.38 -0.58 6.11
N ASN A 145 12.39 -1.44 5.82
CA ASN A 145 12.56 -2.86 5.50
C ASN A 145 12.65 -3.14 4.00
N GLY A 146 12.58 -2.09 3.16
CA GLY A 146 12.61 -2.20 1.71
C GLY A 146 11.25 -2.48 1.07
N ASN A 147 10.16 -2.51 1.83
CA ASN A 147 8.82 -2.72 1.29
C ASN A 147 8.32 -1.47 0.56
N LYS A 148 7.73 -1.66 -0.60
CA LYS A 148 7.17 -0.56 -1.39
C LYS A 148 5.91 0.00 -0.74
N ARG A 149 5.84 1.32 -0.62
CA ARG A 149 4.78 2.11 0.00
C ARG A 149 3.93 2.76 -1.05
N TYR A 150 2.60 2.71 -0.89
CA TYR A 150 1.68 3.26 -1.87
C TYR A 150 0.48 3.96 -1.23
N TYR A 151 -0.02 5.00 -1.89
CA TYR A 151 -1.43 5.35 -1.82
C TYR A 151 -2.17 4.63 -2.95
N ILE A 152 -3.41 4.21 -2.68
CA ILE A 152 -4.27 3.56 -3.68
C ILE A 152 -5.47 4.47 -3.97
N LYS A 153 -5.79 4.65 -5.25
CA LYS A 153 -6.84 5.56 -5.72
C LYS A 153 -7.80 4.84 -6.65
N ASN A 154 -9.11 5.00 -6.45
CA ASN A 154 -10.10 4.47 -7.36
C ASN A 154 -10.28 5.38 -8.59
N ARG A 155 -10.46 4.77 -9.76
CA ARG A 155 -10.55 5.50 -11.04
C ARG A 155 -11.85 6.31 -11.16
N LYS A 156 -13.00 5.70 -10.88
CA LYS A 156 -14.32 6.30 -11.10
C LYS A 156 -14.56 7.52 -10.20
N SER A 157 -14.22 7.39 -8.94
CA SER A 157 -14.47 8.43 -7.95
C SER A 157 -13.34 9.45 -7.83
N GLY A 158 -12.12 9.05 -8.20
CA GLY A 158 -10.90 9.81 -7.92
C GLY A 158 -10.55 9.86 -6.41
N ARG A 159 -11.23 9.06 -5.58
CA ARG A 159 -10.97 8.99 -4.13
C ARG A 159 -9.86 8.03 -3.80
N TRP A 160 -9.22 8.28 -2.68
CA TRP A 160 -8.19 7.44 -2.10
C TRP A 160 -8.81 6.31 -1.27
N LEU A 161 -8.00 5.32 -0.92
CA LEU A 161 -8.44 4.25 -0.03
C LEU A 161 -7.89 4.44 1.38
N GLY A 162 -8.73 4.15 2.34
CA GLY A 162 -8.47 4.09 3.77
C GLY A 162 -9.30 2.98 4.41
N TYR A 163 -9.56 3.08 5.70
CA TYR A 163 -10.43 2.14 6.42
C TYR A 163 -11.40 2.88 7.35
N SER A 164 -12.50 2.23 7.71
CA SER A 164 -13.53 2.78 8.59
C SER A 164 -13.26 2.44 10.06
N GLY A 165 -13.59 3.38 10.97
CA GLY A 165 -13.49 3.12 12.41
C GLY A 165 -12.05 3.10 12.93
N ASN A 166 -11.78 2.24 13.92
CA ASN A 166 -10.45 2.06 14.51
C ASN A 166 -10.04 0.58 14.47
N LEU A 167 -8.74 0.30 14.58
CA LEU A 167 -8.16 -1.04 14.46
C LEU A 167 -8.55 -1.98 15.63
N ASN A 168 -9.00 -1.43 16.74
CA ASN A 168 -9.40 -2.23 17.91
C ASN A 168 -10.82 -2.80 17.81
N ASN A 169 -11.58 -2.41 16.79
CA ASN A 169 -12.97 -2.82 16.58
C ASN A 169 -13.06 -3.73 15.36
N ASN A 170 -13.34 -4.99 15.60
CA ASN A 170 -13.78 -6.01 14.65
C ASN A 170 -13.67 -5.66 13.15
N ASN A 171 -12.49 -5.91 12.58
CA ASN A 171 -12.27 -5.93 11.13
C ASN A 171 -12.77 -4.67 10.38
N PRO A 172 -12.10 -3.50 10.55
CA PRO A 172 -12.49 -2.27 9.85
C PRO A 172 -12.55 -2.47 8.33
N ASN A 173 -13.65 -2.04 7.71
CA ASN A 173 -13.80 -2.15 6.27
C ASN A 173 -12.83 -1.23 5.53
N ILE A 174 -12.34 -1.70 4.39
CA ILE A 174 -11.67 -0.82 3.42
C ILE A 174 -12.73 0.04 2.76
N ILE A 175 -12.48 1.35 2.73
CA ILE A 175 -13.41 2.34 2.21
C ILE A 175 -12.73 3.33 1.27
N GLN A 176 -13.51 4.01 0.45
CA GLN A 176 -13.09 5.26 -0.18
C GLN A 176 -13.02 6.39 0.84
N THR A 177 -12.04 7.28 0.70
CA THR A 177 -11.85 8.37 1.64
C THR A 177 -11.36 9.65 0.95
N GLU A 178 -11.42 10.78 1.65
CA GLU A 178 -10.80 12.02 1.22
C GLU A 178 -9.27 11.91 1.27
N GLU A 179 -8.60 12.82 0.57
CA GLU A 179 -7.14 12.82 0.49
C GLU A 179 -6.46 12.91 1.86
N LYS A 180 -6.99 13.73 2.76
CA LYS A 180 -6.44 13.93 4.11
C LYS A 180 -6.50 12.68 5.00
N ASP A 181 -7.44 11.75 4.71
CA ASP A 181 -7.70 10.54 5.49
C ASP A 181 -7.17 9.27 4.79
N ARG A 182 -6.47 9.45 3.64
CA ARG A 182 -5.87 8.33 2.92
C ARG A 182 -4.84 7.59 3.75
N LYS A 183 -4.72 6.29 3.52
CA LYS A 183 -3.76 5.44 4.22
C LYS A 183 -2.65 4.99 3.31
N VAL A 184 -1.47 4.79 3.90
CA VAL A 184 -0.33 4.19 3.22
C VAL A 184 -0.44 2.67 3.32
N TRP A 185 -0.23 2.03 2.18
CA TRP A 185 -0.30 0.58 2.03
C TRP A 185 1.07 0.04 1.62
N LEU A 186 1.54 -1.00 2.31
CA LEU A 186 2.69 -1.79 1.89
C LEU A 186 2.19 -2.88 0.94
N VAL A 187 2.78 -2.96 -0.24
CA VAL A 187 2.47 -4.01 -1.21
C VAL A 187 3.68 -4.94 -1.31
N THR A 188 3.53 -6.15 -0.80
CA THR A 188 4.60 -7.14 -0.68
C THR A 188 4.22 -8.45 -1.35
N LYS A 189 5.21 -9.22 -1.85
CA LYS A 189 4.93 -10.55 -2.39
C LYS A 189 4.54 -11.51 -1.27
N SER A 190 3.51 -12.31 -1.52
CA SER A 190 3.19 -13.44 -0.65
C SER A 190 4.27 -14.50 -0.83
N VAL A 191 5.04 -14.76 0.23
CA VAL A 191 6.08 -15.80 0.25
C VAL A 191 5.56 -17.15 0.76
N VAL A 192 4.27 -17.22 1.12
CA VAL A 192 3.65 -18.47 1.59
C VAL A 192 3.21 -19.26 0.37
N PRO A 193 3.79 -20.45 0.07
CA PRO A 193 3.35 -21.29 -1.02
C PRO A 193 1.86 -21.65 -0.83
N LEU A 194 1.08 -21.61 -1.90
CA LEU A 194 -0.25 -22.20 -1.92
C LEU A 194 -0.08 -23.72 -1.68
N THR A 195 -0.30 -24.16 -0.45
CA THR A 195 -0.36 -25.61 -0.16
C THR A 195 -1.47 -26.21 -1.02
N GLY A 196 -1.09 -26.89 -2.09
CA GLY A 196 -1.99 -27.64 -2.98
C GLY A 196 -1.81 -27.46 -4.47
N LYS A 197 -1.04 -26.47 -4.97
CA LYS A 197 -0.84 -26.29 -6.43
C LYS A 197 0.61 -26.47 -6.92
N GLU A 198 1.59 -26.66 -6.05
CA GLU A 198 3.02 -26.70 -6.45
C GLU A 198 3.66 -28.10 -6.56
N THR A 199 2.90 -29.20 -6.61
CA THR A 199 3.53 -30.52 -6.75
C THR A 199 3.55 -31.05 -8.20
N GLN A 200 3.35 -30.21 -9.22
CA GLN A 200 3.29 -30.69 -10.62
C GLN A 200 4.32 -30.10 -11.60
N ILE A 201 5.34 -29.37 -11.16
CA ILE A 201 6.35 -28.82 -12.11
C ILE A 201 7.78 -29.23 -11.73
N LEU A 202 8.02 -30.44 -11.28
CA LEU A 202 9.35 -31.05 -11.28
C LEU A 202 9.21 -32.56 -11.53
N LYS A 203 8.98 -32.94 -12.78
CA LYS A 203 9.40 -34.22 -13.36
C LYS A 203 9.72 -34.05 -14.82
#